data_35f84a507a77fd4c663dbe5003915358
#
_entry.id   35f84a507a77fd4c663dbe5003915358
#
_cell.length_a   1.000
_cell.length_b   1.000
_cell.length_c   1.000
_cell.angle_alpha   90.00
_cell.angle_beta   90.00
_cell.angle_gamma   90.00
#
_symmetry.space_group_name_H-M   'P 1'
#
loop_
_entity.id
_entity.type
_entity.pdbx_description
1 polymer ?
#
loop_
_entity_poly.entity_id
_entity_poly.type
_entity_poly.pdbx_seq_one_letter_code
_entity_poly.pdbx_strand_id
1 'polypeptide(L)'
;MSEDALLFIYTTVGDMDAAERIATALVEPGLAACVNIYPGMRSVYRWQGKVEIDEEVSLFIKVPAALSARAMEEVRRLHPYDVPALLEIPLGRVDGDYLAWAKEQTREQRY
;
A
#
# COMPACT_ATOMS: atom_id res chain seq x y z
N MET A 1 -8.23 -7.18 15.57
CA MET A 1 -8.17 -5.81 15.02
C MET A 1 -9.58 -5.35 14.69
N SER A 2 -9.94 -4.15 15.10
CA SER A 2 -11.22 -3.56 14.76
C SER A 2 -11.28 -3.24 13.27
N GLU A 3 -12.44 -3.37 12.64
CA GLU A 3 -12.63 -3.01 11.24
C GLU A 3 -12.36 -1.53 10.98
N ASP A 4 -12.48 -0.69 12.00
CA ASP A 4 -12.21 0.73 11.90
C ASP A 4 -10.74 1.08 12.11
N ALA A 5 -9.92 0.11 12.52
CA ALA A 5 -8.49 0.36 12.72
C ALA A 5 -7.83 0.67 11.38
N LEU A 6 -6.86 1.58 11.44
CA LEU A 6 -6.04 1.88 10.26
C LEU A 6 -4.83 0.96 10.25
N LEU A 7 -4.43 0.55 9.06
CA LEU A 7 -3.21 -0.23 8.88
C LEU A 7 -2.47 0.24 7.63
N PHE A 8 -1.25 -0.25 7.47
CA PHE A 8 -0.50 -0.04 6.24
C PHE A 8 -0.52 -1.31 5.40
N ILE A 9 -0.63 -1.13 4.09
CA ILE A 9 -0.19 -2.13 3.13
C ILE A 9 1.14 -1.62 2.60
N TYR A 10 2.15 -2.46 2.66
CA TYR A 10 3.49 -2.13 2.17
C TYR A 10 3.78 -2.91 0.91
N THR A 11 4.29 -2.22 -0.10
CA THR A 11 4.76 -2.85 -1.34
C THR A 11 5.92 -2.06 -1.91
N THR A 12 6.66 -2.67 -2.82
CA THR A 12 7.75 -2.02 -3.53
C THR A 12 7.57 -2.25 -5.03
N VAL A 13 7.97 -1.25 -5.81
CA VAL A 13 7.90 -1.32 -7.27
C VAL A 13 9.21 -0.80 -7.85
N GLY A 14 9.40 -0.98 -9.15
CA GLY A 14 10.67 -0.65 -9.79
C GLY A 14 10.85 0.82 -10.17
N ASP A 15 9.77 1.59 -10.30
CA ASP A 15 9.86 2.97 -10.73
C ASP A 15 8.70 3.82 -10.21
N MET A 16 8.86 5.14 -10.35
CA MET A 16 7.87 6.09 -9.86
C MET A 16 6.54 6.03 -10.61
N ASP A 17 6.58 5.76 -11.91
CA ASP A 17 5.35 5.69 -12.70
C ASP A 17 4.45 4.55 -12.19
N ALA A 18 5.03 3.39 -11.92
CA ALA A 18 4.29 2.28 -11.37
C ALA A 18 3.73 2.61 -9.98
N ALA A 19 4.55 3.28 -9.16
CA ALA A 19 4.13 3.67 -7.80
C ALA A 19 2.95 4.63 -7.84
N GLU A 20 3.03 5.67 -8.67
CA GLU A 20 1.96 6.66 -8.76
C GLU A 20 0.69 6.08 -9.35
N ARG A 21 0.80 5.17 -10.30
CA ARG A 21 -0.34 4.50 -10.90
C ARG A 21 -1.09 3.66 -9.86
N ILE A 22 -0.36 2.87 -9.09
CA ILE A 22 -0.96 2.06 -8.03
C ILE A 22 -1.59 2.96 -6.96
N ALA A 23 -0.87 3.98 -6.51
CA ALA A 23 -1.34 4.90 -5.48
C ALA A 23 -2.65 5.58 -5.91
N THR A 24 -2.68 6.12 -7.11
CA THR A 24 -3.87 6.81 -7.63
C THR A 24 -5.05 5.86 -7.75
N ALA A 25 -4.80 4.65 -8.24
CA ALA A 25 -5.86 3.65 -8.41
C ALA A 25 -6.49 3.21 -7.08
N LEU A 26 -5.76 3.37 -5.97
CA LEU A 26 -6.30 3.04 -4.64
C LEU A 26 -6.99 4.24 -3.98
N VAL A 27 -6.47 5.43 -4.19
CA VAL A 27 -7.01 6.62 -3.53
C VAL A 27 -8.29 7.11 -4.23
N GLU A 28 -8.33 7.11 -5.55
CA GLU A 28 -9.50 7.61 -6.27
C GLU A 28 -10.80 6.92 -5.90
N PRO A 29 -10.87 5.59 -5.84
CA PRO A 29 -12.13 4.91 -5.47
C PRO A 29 -12.36 4.85 -3.97
N GLY A 30 -11.47 5.36 -3.14
CA GLY A 30 -11.63 5.37 -1.70
C GLY A 30 -11.21 4.06 -1.03
N LEU A 31 -10.37 3.26 -1.65
CA LEU A 31 -9.82 2.05 -1.01
C LEU A 31 -8.69 2.41 -0.04
N ALA A 32 -7.95 3.46 -0.33
CA ALA A 32 -6.90 3.96 0.55
C ALA A 32 -7.11 5.43 0.83
N ALA A 33 -6.81 5.86 2.05
CA ALA A 33 -6.90 7.26 2.42
C ALA A 33 -5.73 8.07 1.88
N CYS A 34 -4.57 7.45 1.83
CA CYS A 34 -3.32 8.13 1.48
C CYS A 34 -2.29 7.07 1.13
N VAL A 35 -1.39 7.41 0.23
CA VAL A 35 -0.23 6.57 -0.08
C VAL A 35 1.00 7.45 -0.02
N ASN A 36 1.95 7.06 0.81
CA ASN A 36 3.26 7.71 0.84
C ASN A 36 4.22 6.91 -0.02
N ILE A 37 4.95 7.61 -0.87
CA ILE A 37 5.85 7.01 -1.84
C ILE A 37 7.27 7.47 -1.54
N TYR A 38 8.20 6.51 -1.40
CA TYR A 38 9.61 6.79 -1.10
C TYR A 38 10.49 6.23 -2.22
N PRO A 39 11.01 7.11 -3.09
CA PRO A 39 11.97 6.68 -4.11
C PRO A 39 13.37 6.50 -3.53
N GLY A 40 14.23 5.85 -4.28
CA GLY A 40 15.63 5.74 -3.92
C GLY A 40 15.94 4.68 -2.88
N MET A 41 15.00 3.80 -2.58
CA MET A 41 15.24 2.71 -1.66
C MET A 41 16.10 1.64 -2.35
N ARG A 42 17.01 1.05 -1.60
CA ARG A 42 17.81 -0.06 -2.11
C ARG A 42 17.36 -1.35 -1.48
N SER A 43 17.14 -2.36 -2.32
CA SER A 43 16.76 -3.69 -1.88
C SER A 43 17.90 -4.65 -2.17
N VAL A 44 18.29 -5.41 -1.18
CA VAL A 44 19.30 -6.46 -1.30
C VAL A 44 18.58 -7.78 -1.06
N TYR A 45 18.62 -8.67 -2.03
CA TYR A 45 17.83 -9.89 -1.97
C TYR A 45 18.49 -10.99 -2.78
N ARG A 46 18.05 -12.22 -2.55
CA ARG A 46 18.54 -13.38 -3.31
C ARG A 46 17.54 -13.70 -4.41
N TRP A 47 18.04 -13.78 -5.61
CA TRP A 47 17.24 -14.13 -6.77
C TRP A 47 17.98 -15.17 -7.59
N GLN A 48 17.36 -16.35 -7.79
CA GLN A 48 17.93 -17.44 -8.55
C GLN A 48 19.36 -17.79 -8.11
N GLY A 49 19.56 -17.84 -6.80
CA GLY A 49 20.85 -18.22 -6.20
C GLY A 49 21.88 -17.12 -6.08
N LYS A 50 21.59 -15.92 -6.58
CA LYS A 50 22.51 -14.79 -6.54
C LYS A 50 21.99 -13.66 -5.68
N VAL A 51 22.90 -12.95 -5.04
CA VAL A 51 22.56 -11.74 -4.29
C VAL A 51 22.49 -10.57 -5.27
N GLU A 52 21.35 -9.91 -5.30
CA GLU A 52 21.08 -8.77 -6.17
C GLU A 52 20.90 -7.52 -5.33
N ILE A 53 21.26 -6.37 -5.89
CA ILE A 53 21.00 -5.07 -5.27
C ILE A 53 20.31 -4.22 -6.32
N ASP A 54 19.09 -3.78 -6.02
CA ASP A 54 18.31 -2.96 -6.93
C ASP A 54 17.80 -1.72 -6.23
N GLU A 55 17.63 -0.66 -7.02
CA GLU A 55 16.93 0.51 -6.55
C GLU A 55 15.44 0.29 -6.74
N GLU A 56 14.67 0.58 -5.71
CA GLU A 56 13.23 0.41 -5.75
C GLU A 56 12.52 1.62 -5.14
N VAL A 57 11.20 1.65 -5.33
CA VAL A 57 10.33 2.66 -4.74
C VAL A 57 9.41 1.95 -3.78
N SER A 58 9.35 2.42 -2.54
CA SER A 58 8.46 1.83 -1.53
C SER A 58 7.18 2.64 -1.40
N LEU A 59 6.07 1.93 -1.15
CA LEU A 59 4.77 2.53 -0.92
C LEU A 59 4.24 2.10 0.44
N PHE A 60 3.78 3.09 1.22
CA PHE A 60 3.04 2.85 2.45
C PHE A 60 1.59 3.29 2.20
N ILE A 61 0.71 2.31 2.10
CA ILE A 61 -0.69 2.51 1.71
C ILE A 61 -1.52 2.45 2.97
N LYS A 62 -2.22 3.55 3.30
CA LYS A 62 -2.99 3.66 4.54
C LYS A 62 -4.43 3.30 4.27
N VAL A 63 -4.89 2.19 4.88
CA VAL A 63 -6.24 1.67 4.63
C VAL A 63 -6.91 1.27 5.95
N PRO A 64 -8.24 1.40 6.03
CA PRO A 64 -8.98 0.78 7.13
C PRO A 64 -8.91 -0.74 7.01
N ALA A 65 -8.89 -1.42 8.15
CA ALA A 65 -8.83 -2.88 8.17
C ALA A 65 -9.93 -3.53 7.34
N ALA A 66 -11.13 -2.95 7.37
CA ALA A 66 -12.27 -3.48 6.60
C ALA A 66 -12.04 -3.49 5.09
N LEU A 67 -11.17 -2.61 4.58
CA LEU A 67 -10.90 -2.51 3.14
C LEU A 67 -9.58 -3.15 2.74
N SER A 68 -8.82 -3.69 3.71
CA SER A 68 -7.47 -4.18 3.45
C SER A 68 -7.42 -5.28 2.40
N ALA A 69 -8.29 -6.27 2.51
CA ALA A 69 -8.29 -7.38 1.56
C ALA A 69 -8.55 -6.90 0.13
N ARG A 70 -9.52 -6.00 -0.04
CA ARG A 70 -9.83 -5.45 -1.36
C ARG A 70 -8.69 -4.60 -1.90
N ALA A 71 -8.06 -3.80 -1.03
CA ALA A 71 -6.93 -2.99 -1.42
C ALA A 71 -5.75 -3.86 -1.84
N MET A 72 -5.47 -4.93 -1.10
CA MET A 72 -4.40 -5.86 -1.46
C MET A 72 -4.64 -6.54 -2.80
N GLU A 73 -5.89 -6.94 -3.07
CA GLU A 73 -6.25 -7.51 -4.36
C GLU A 73 -5.98 -6.53 -5.49
N GLU A 74 -6.35 -5.26 -5.29
CA GLU A 74 -6.15 -4.25 -6.32
C GLU A 74 -4.67 -3.97 -6.56
N VAL A 75 -3.87 -3.90 -5.48
CA VAL A 75 -2.42 -3.75 -5.62
C VAL A 75 -1.86 -4.92 -6.42
N ARG A 76 -2.24 -6.14 -6.07
CA ARG A 76 -1.74 -7.33 -6.77
C ARG A 76 -2.10 -7.30 -8.25
N ARG A 77 -3.32 -6.89 -8.58
CA ARG A 77 -3.79 -6.81 -9.95
C ARG A 77 -2.97 -5.84 -10.78
N LEU A 78 -2.56 -4.73 -10.17
CA LEU A 78 -1.84 -3.65 -10.86
C LEU A 78 -0.33 -3.81 -10.80
N HIS A 79 0.17 -4.67 -9.92
CA HIS A 79 1.60 -4.79 -9.67
C HIS A 79 2.30 -5.43 -10.86
N PRO A 80 3.44 -4.86 -11.31
CA PRO A 80 4.16 -5.40 -12.45
C PRO A 80 4.96 -6.67 -12.16
N TYR A 81 5.19 -7.00 -10.87
CA TYR A 81 5.95 -8.21 -10.51
C TYR A 81 5.04 -9.42 -10.42
N ASP A 82 5.57 -10.59 -10.77
CA ASP A 82 4.85 -11.86 -10.59
C ASP A 82 4.68 -12.19 -9.11
N VAL A 83 5.70 -11.91 -8.30
CA VAL A 83 5.68 -12.18 -6.85
C VAL A 83 6.05 -10.90 -6.13
N PRO A 84 5.09 -9.99 -5.93
CA PRO A 84 5.38 -8.72 -5.26
C PRO A 84 5.53 -8.90 -3.75
N ALA A 85 6.37 -8.04 -3.13
CA ALA A 85 6.30 -7.85 -1.69
C ALA A 85 4.98 -7.15 -1.41
N LEU A 86 4.10 -7.80 -0.69
CA LEU A 86 2.76 -7.28 -0.43
C LEU A 86 2.40 -7.68 1.00
N LEU A 87 2.57 -6.72 1.92
CA LEU A 87 2.52 -6.99 3.35
C LEU A 87 1.50 -6.09 4.02
N GLU A 88 0.75 -6.66 4.95
CA GLU A 88 -0.12 -5.89 5.83
C GLU A 88 0.62 -5.62 7.13
N ILE A 89 0.69 -4.35 7.53
CA ILE A 89 1.37 -3.93 8.76
C ILE A 89 0.33 -3.31 9.68
N PRO A 90 -0.01 -3.96 10.78
CA PRO A 90 -0.94 -3.37 11.74
C PRO A 90 -0.29 -2.19 12.45
N LEU A 91 -1.09 -1.17 12.73
CA LEU A 91 -0.63 0.01 13.45
C LEU A 91 -1.11 -0.04 14.89
N GLY A 92 -0.36 0.59 15.78
CA GLY A 92 -0.79 0.81 17.14
C GLY A 92 -1.71 2.02 17.20
N ARG A 93 -1.35 2.99 18.05
CA ARG A 93 -2.16 4.20 18.20
C ARG A 93 -2.10 5.06 16.96
N VAL A 94 -3.24 5.62 16.60
CA VAL A 94 -3.37 6.59 15.52
C VAL A 94 -4.07 7.81 16.12
N ASP A 95 -3.56 8.99 15.81
CA ASP A 95 -4.20 10.23 16.22
C ASP A 95 -5.67 10.23 15.80
N GLY A 96 -6.56 10.64 16.73
CA GLY A 96 -7.99 10.56 16.50
C GLY A 96 -8.49 11.40 15.34
N ASP A 97 -7.94 12.61 15.19
CA ASP A 97 -8.35 13.47 14.08
C ASP A 97 -7.90 12.91 12.75
N TYR A 98 -6.69 12.37 12.71
CA TYR A 98 -6.18 11.73 11.49
C TYR A 98 -6.98 10.50 11.12
N LEU A 99 -7.32 9.66 12.10
CA LEU A 99 -8.13 8.47 11.87
C LEU A 99 -9.51 8.85 11.32
N ALA A 100 -10.14 9.87 11.89
CA ALA A 100 -11.44 10.34 11.41
C ALA A 100 -11.35 10.82 9.96
N TRP A 101 -10.30 11.56 9.64
CA TRP A 101 -10.08 12.01 8.26
C TRP A 101 -9.90 10.83 7.32
N ALA A 102 -9.06 9.86 7.71
CA ALA A 102 -8.79 8.69 6.87
C ALA A 102 -10.07 7.88 6.61
N LYS A 103 -10.89 7.70 7.63
CA LYS A 103 -12.16 6.98 7.48
C LYS A 103 -13.11 7.71 6.54
N GLU A 104 -13.13 9.03 6.57
CA GLU A 104 -13.98 9.82 5.68
C GLU A 104 -13.57 9.66 4.22
N GLN A 105 -12.27 9.52 3.95
CA GLN A 105 -11.75 9.37 2.60
C GLN A 105 -11.94 7.95 2.04
N THR A 106 -12.24 6.99 2.89
CA THR A 106 -12.25 5.57 2.52
C THR A 106 -13.61 4.93 2.73
N ARG A 107 -14.66 5.64 2.39
CA ARG A 107 -16.00 5.06 2.45
C ARG A 107 -16.13 3.97 1.42
N GLU A 108 -16.76 2.87 1.82
CA GLU A 108 -17.09 1.83 0.88
C GLU A 108 -18.01 2.40 -0.19
N GLN A 109 -17.61 2.25 -1.43
CA GLN A 109 -18.44 2.72 -2.56
C GLN A 109 -19.59 1.76 -2.73
N ARG A 110 -20.80 2.28 -2.68
CA ARG A 110 -22.01 1.50 -2.93
C ARG A 110 -22.54 1.86 -4.30
N TYR A 111 -22.56 0.90 -5.12
CA TYR A 111 -23.02 1.06 -6.49
C TYR A 111 -24.36 0.37 -6.67
#